data_7a38bf0a6725a090ce629fc582347c8d
#
_entry.id   7a38bf0a6725a090ce629fc582347c8d
#
_cell.length_a   1.000
_cell.length_b   1.000
_cell.length_c   1.000
_cell.angle_alpha   90.00
_cell.angle_beta   90.00
_cell.angle_gamma   90.00
#
_symmetry.space_group_name_H-M   'P 1'
#
loop_
_entity.id
_entity.type
_entity.pdbx_description
1 polymer ?
#
loop_
_entity_poly.entity_id
_entity_poly.type
_entity_poly.pdbx_seq_one_letter_code
_entity_poly.pdbx_strand_id
1 'polypeptide(L)'
;EIHERLVGSEMCIRDSLYDMNDAMSVLSHFVPCDYQKKIKVCDGLEIRFVDAGHLLGSSSIEMWVRDDDGTEVKLAFSGDIGPGNRPLIKDPEYIKDADYVIMESTYGDRKHNTPPDFAIALAKVIKETLYERGGNLVVPAFSVGRTQEMLYFIRRIKSEHLLPEFENFEVYIDSPLAVEATSIFNKSVEECFDEDARALVQQGINPIGFPGLKMAITSDESKMINFNDNPKVIISASGMCEAGRIRHHLKHNLWRKDSTILFVGYQVPGTLGFSLLNGAKEVRLFGETIEVAARIENLPGISGHADVEQLTKWAAAFENKPKKVFVVHGEDKVTEQFADHLKDTLGYEAYAPFPGDAFDLATGEQVREGSRERAEKKITEKSRASSNVFARLLAAGQRLLTVINKCEGMPNKELGKFADQINALCNKWDR
;
A
#
# COMPACT_ATOMS: atom_id res chain seq x y z
N GLU A 1 5.50 2.03 26.85
CA GLU A 1 6.90 2.15 27.34
C GLU A 1 7.86 2.70 26.29
N ILE A 2 7.80 2.25 25.04
CA ILE A 2 8.63 2.81 23.95
C ILE A 2 8.22 4.25 23.67
N HIS A 3 6.94 4.58 23.74
CA HIS A 3 6.43 5.95 23.54
C HIS A 3 6.85 6.90 24.64
N GLU A 4 6.90 6.46 25.89
CA GLU A 4 7.32 7.30 27.03
C GLU A 4 8.82 7.58 27.05
N ARG A 5 9.65 6.68 26.58
CA ARG A 5 11.09 6.90 26.44
C ARG A 5 11.45 7.88 25.34
N LEU A 6 10.52 8.12 24.41
CA LEU A 6 10.69 9.04 23.31
C LEU A 6 10.16 10.45 23.60
N VAL A 7 9.63 10.75 24.79
CA VAL A 7 9.12 12.05 25.22
C VAL A 7 10.13 12.75 26.14
N GLY A 8 11.10 13.43 25.61
CA GLY A 8 12.03 14.31 26.31
C GLY A 8 12.49 15.42 25.39
N SER A 9 13.50 16.19 25.77
CA SER A 9 13.98 17.40 25.09
C SER A 9 14.48 17.24 23.65
N GLU A 10 14.46 16.02 23.11
CA GLU A 10 14.96 15.70 21.76
C GLU A 10 13.84 15.30 20.79
N MET A 11 12.72 15.92 20.86
CA MET A 11 11.48 15.58 20.15
C MET A 11 11.59 15.48 18.62
N CYS A 12 12.67 15.98 18.03
CA CYS A 12 12.83 15.99 16.56
C CYS A 12 13.44 14.70 15.98
N ILE A 13 13.97 13.81 16.81
CA ILE A 13 14.53 12.51 16.39
C ILE A 13 13.49 11.39 16.59
N ARG A 14 12.33 11.72 17.12
CA ARG A 14 11.42 10.83 17.82
C ARG A 14 10.18 10.41 17.11
N ASP A 15 9.95 10.87 15.90
CA ASP A 15 8.77 10.50 15.14
C ASP A 15 8.96 9.20 14.36
N SER A 16 10.17 8.64 14.32
CA SER A 16 10.38 7.31 13.75
C SER A 16 10.44 6.26 14.86
N LEU A 17 9.57 5.24 14.73
CA LEU A 17 9.58 4.05 15.58
C LEU A 17 10.85 3.21 15.38
N TYR A 18 11.54 3.40 14.28
CA TYR A 18 12.80 2.73 13.91
C TYR A 18 13.62 3.64 12.99
N ASP A 19 14.93 3.45 12.98
CA ASP A 19 15.87 4.13 12.08
C ASP A 19 16.33 3.23 10.92
N MET A 20 17.25 3.75 10.11
CA MET A 20 17.81 2.99 8.97
C MET A 20 18.61 1.77 9.42
N ASN A 21 19.29 1.83 10.57
CA ASN A 21 20.07 0.70 11.08
C ASN A 21 19.14 -0.41 11.57
N ASP A 22 18.05 -0.05 12.24
CA ASP A 22 17.01 -1.00 12.62
C ASP A 22 16.43 -1.70 11.40
N ALA A 23 16.08 -0.94 10.36
CA ALA A 23 15.56 -1.48 9.12
C ALA A 23 16.57 -2.40 8.41
N MET A 24 17.85 -2.04 8.39
CA MET A 24 18.91 -2.86 7.80
C MET A 24 19.17 -4.13 8.59
N SER A 25 19.08 -4.09 9.93
CA SER A 25 19.30 -5.26 10.78
C SER A 25 18.24 -6.35 10.56
N VAL A 26 17.00 -5.96 10.25
CA VAL A 26 15.90 -6.89 9.98
C VAL A 26 16.17 -7.76 8.75
N LEU A 27 16.92 -7.28 7.76
CA LEU A 27 17.17 -8.03 6.51
C LEU A 27 17.82 -9.40 6.74
N SER A 28 18.64 -9.53 7.79
CA SER A 28 19.28 -10.80 8.15
C SER A 28 18.31 -11.83 8.75
N HIS A 29 17.11 -11.41 9.14
CA HIS A 29 16.07 -12.28 9.74
C HIS A 29 15.02 -12.76 8.72
N PHE A 30 15.07 -12.28 7.49
CA PHE A 30 14.16 -12.75 6.44
C PHE A 30 14.51 -14.17 6.01
N VAL A 31 13.54 -15.06 6.06
CA VAL A 31 13.61 -16.41 5.53
C VAL A 31 12.60 -16.53 4.40
N PRO A 32 13.04 -16.68 3.14
CA PRO A 32 12.12 -16.84 2.02
C PRO A 32 11.40 -18.18 2.12
N CYS A 33 10.11 -18.17 1.86
CA CYS A 33 9.23 -19.33 1.96
C CYS A 33 8.38 -19.44 0.71
N ASP A 34 8.21 -20.67 0.21
CA ASP A 34 7.32 -20.94 -0.91
C ASP A 34 5.88 -21.18 -0.42
N TYR A 35 4.92 -20.92 -1.26
CA TYR A 35 3.55 -21.33 -1.03
C TYR A 35 3.41 -22.85 -0.92
N GLN A 36 2.40 -23.30 -0.19
CA GLN A 36 2.01 -24.70 0.00
C GLN A 36 3.05 -25.60 0.69
N LYS A 37 4.20 -25.07 1.10
CA LYS A 37 5.20 -25.81 1.85
C LYS A 37 5.00 -25.65 3.35
N LYS A 38 4.93 -26.75 4.07
CA LYS A 38 4.90 -26.77 5.54
C LYS A 38 6.30 -26.50 6.09
N ILE A 39 6.42 -25.54 6.97
CA ILE A 39 7.70 -25.01 7.49
C ILE A 39 7.67 -25.13 8.99
N LYS A 40 8.68 -25.77 9.55
CA LYS A 40 8.90 -25.79 11.00
C LYS A 40 9.55 -24.47 11.42
N VAL A 41 8.85 -23.68 12.23
CA VAL A 41 9.36 -22.42 12.78
C VAL A 41 10.20 -22.69 14.04
N CYS A 42 9.66 -23.49 14.95
CA CYS A 42 10.34 -23.99 16.16
C CYS A 42 9.68 -25.30 16.60
N ASP A 43 10.13 -25.86 17.72
CA ASP A 43 9.48 -27.04 18.29
C ASP A 43 8.05 -26.68 18.71
N GLY A 44 7.08 -27.48 18.28
CA GLY A 44 5.66 -27.28 18.52
C GLY A 44 4.99 -26.25 17.59
N LEU A 45 5.70 -25.62 16.64
CA LEU A 45 5.12 -24.63 15.74
C LEU A 45 5.49 -24.88 14.27
N GLU A 46 4.50 -25.15 13.45
CA GLU A 46 4.65 -25.26 12.00
C GLU A 46 3.66 -24.31 11.29
N ILE A 47 4.04 -23.81 10.13
CA ILE A 47 3.21 -22.91 9.32
C ILE A 47 3.21 -23.35 7.86
N ARG A 48 2.17 -22.91 7.11
CA ARG A 48 2.10 -23.00 5.65
C ARG A 48 1.46 -21.73 5.11
N PHE A 49 2.06 -21.18 4.05
CA PHE A 49 1.51 -20.04 3.33
C PHE A 49 0.63 -20.53 2.18
N VAL A 50 -0.54 -19.89 2.02
CA VAL A 50 -1.53 -20.15 0.98
C VAL A 50 -1.82 -18.82 0.28
N ASP A 51 -1.88 -18.78 -1.05
CA ASP A 51 -2.06 -17.51 -1.77
C ASP A 51 -3.40 -16.85 -1.38
N ALA A 52 -3.33 -15.61 -0.91
CA ALA A 52 -4.50 -14.83 -0.51
C ALA A 52 -5.09 -13.98 -1.65
N GLY A 53 -4.45 -13.93 -2.83
CA GLY A 53 -4.94 -13.21 -4.01
C GLY A 53 -5.11 -11.71 -3.85
N HIS A 54 -4.56 -11.11 -2.77
CA HIS A 54 -4.71 -9.68 -2.47
C HIS A 54 -3.62 -8.83 -3.14
N LEU A 55 -2.38 -9.20 -2.97
CA LEU A 55 -1.21 -8.59 -3.60
C LEU A 55 -0.22 -9.67 -4.01
N LEU A 56 0.76 -9.30 -4.84
CA LEU A 56 1.85 -10.21 -5.18
C LEU A 56 2.56 -10.67 -3.90
N GLY A 57 2.56 -11.96 -3.62
CA GLY A 57 3.16 -12.53 -2.42
C GLY A 57 2.29 -12.46 -1.15
N SER A 58 1.04 -11.99 -1.23
CA SER A 58 0.11 -12.02 -0.09
C SER A 58 -0.28 -13.44 0.28
N SER A 59 -0.48 -13.68 1.57
CA SER A 59 -0.74 -15.05 2.04
C SER A 59 -1.80 -15.11 3.14
N SER A 60 -2.67 -16.11 3.03
CA SER A 60 -3.30 -16.71 4.20
C SER A 60 -2.32 -17.68 4.86
N ILE A 61 -2.41 -17.85 6.16
CA ILE A 61 -1.47 -18.67 6.94
C ILE A 61 -2.22 -19.78 7.66
N GLU A 62 -1.83 -21.00 7.44
CA GLU A 62 -2.18 -22.12 8.29
C GLU A 62 -1.07 -22.32 9.33
N MET A 63 -1.45 -22.48 10.58
CA MET A 63 -0.54 -22.62 11.72
C MET A 63 -0.94 -23.83 12.56
N TRP A 64 -0.02 -24.74 12.77
CA TRP A 64 -0.17 -25.88 13.69
C TRP A 64 0.62 -25.61 14.94
N VAL A 65 -0.09 -25.52 16.05
CA VAL A 65 0.50 -25.31 17.38
C VAL A 65 0.31 -26.58 18.20
N ARG A 66 1.40 -27.15 18.72
CA ARG A 66 1.37 -28.32 19.57
C ARG A 66 1.82 -27.94 20.97
N ASP A 67 1.01 -28.27 21.95
CA ASP A 67 1.29 -28.08 23.36
C ASP A 67 2.23 -29.18 23.90
N ASP A 68 2.75 -28.98 25.11
CA ASP A 68 3.64 -29.93 25.78
C ASP A 68 2.98 -31.30 26.07
N ASP A 69 1.65 -31.35 26.20
CA ASP A 69 0.88 -32.58 26.34
C ASP A 69 0.65 -33.35 25.02
N GLY A 70 1.10 -32.77 23.90
CA GLY A 70 0.95 -33.33 22.55
C GLY A 70 -0.35 -32.94 21.85
N THR A 71 -1.22 -32.18 22.47
CA THR A 71 -2.43 -31.65 21.82
C THR A 71 -2.05 -30.67 20.72
N GLU A 72 -2.56 -30.88 19.51
CA GLU A 72 -2.33 -30.02 18.37
C GLU A 72 -3.59 -29.23 18.03
N VAL A 73 -3.44 -27.93 17.84
CA VAL A 73 -4.49 -27.00 17.41
C VAL A 73 -4.09 -26.36 16.10
N LYS A 74 -4.99 -26.36 15.13
CA LYS A 74 -4.78 -25.72 13.84
C LYS A 74 -5.51 -24.39 13.76
N LEU A 75 -4.76 -23.32 13.50
CA LEU A 75 -5.29 -21.98 13.24
C LEU A 75 -5.18 -21.63 11.74
N ALA A 76 -6.15 -20.90 11.24
CA ALA A 76 -6.11 -20.29 9.92
C ALA A 76 -6.21 -18.77 10.05
N PHE A 77 -5.22 -18.06 9.52
CA PHE A 77 -5.26 -16.60 9.40
C PHE A 77 -5.52 -16.26 7.94
N SER A 78 -6.57 -15.49 7.67
CA SER A 78 -6.89 -15.11 6.29
C SER A 78 -5.84 -14.21 5.67
N GLY A 79 -5.15 -13.37 6.46
CA GLY A 79 -4.56 -12.16 5.94
C GLY A 79 -5.63 -11.30 5.26
N ASP A 80 -5.22 -10.42 4.37
CA ASP A 80 -6.13 -9.67 3.50
C ASP A 80 -6.47 -10.55 2.30
N ILE A 81 -7.76 -10.81 2.08
CA ILE A 81 -8.24 -11.68 1.02
C ILE A 81 -8.55 -10.84 -0.22
N GLY A 82 -7.96 -11.20 -1.35
CA GLY A 82 -8.26 -10.55 -2.62
C GLY A 82 -9.64 -10.93 -3.16
N PRO A 83 -10.29 -10.03 -3.92
CA PRO A 83 -11.45 -10.42 -4.70
C PRO A 83 -11.02 -11.33 -5.85
N GLY A 84 -11.81 -12.32 -6.18
CA GLY A 84 -11.57 -13.15 -7.37
C GLY A 84 -11.71 -12.36 -8.67
N ASN A 85 -11.17 -12.92 -9.76
CA ASN A 85 -11.20 -12.37 -11.11
C ASN A 85 -10.49 -11.01 -11.27
N ARG A 86 -9.44 -10.77 -10.49
CA ARG A 86 -8.55 -9.62 -10.72
C ARG A 86 -7.54 -9.93 -11.81
N PRO A 87 -7.16 -8.95 -12.62
CA PRO A 87 -6.10 -9.17 -13.59
C PRO A 87 -4.74 -9.32 -12.91
N LEU A 88 -3.84 -10.03 -13.53
CA LEU A 88 -2.44 -10.26 -13.23
C LEU A 88 -2.15 -11.32 -12.18
N ILE A 89 -2.86 -11.35 -11.07
CA ILE A 89 -2.57 -12.24 -9.95
C ILE A 89 -3.64 -13.31 -9.81
N LYS A 90 -3.24 -14.46 -9.27
CA LYS A 90 -4.15 -15.58 -9.01
C LYS A 90 -5.28 -15.18 -8.07
N ASP A 91 -6.38 -15.87 -8.19
CA ASP A 91 -7.47 -15.80 -7.23
C ASP A 91 -7.03 -16.38 -5.88
N PRO A 92 -7.65 -15.95 -4.77
CA PRO A 92 -7.34 -16.50 -3.45
C PRO A 92 -7.61 -18.01 -3.40
N GLU A 93 -6.68 -18.75 -2.83
CA GLU A 93 -6.84 -20.15 -2.50
C GLU A 93 -7.60 -20.31 -1.17
N TYR A 94 -8.30 -21.43 -1.00
CA TYR A 94 -9.14 -21.66 0.17
C TYR A 94 -8.52 -22.69 1.11
N ILE A 95 -8.43 -22.35 2.40
CA ILE A 95 -8.08 -23.27 3.47
C ILE A 95 -9.29 -24.16 3.77
N LYS A 96 -9.07 -25.48 3.91
CA LYS A 96 -10.13 -26.48 4.01
C LYS A 96 -10.47 -26.93 5.43
N ASP A 97 -9.56 -26.77 6.35
CA ASP A 97 -9.74 -27.17 7.75
C ASP A 97 -8.97 -26.24 8.70
N ALA A 98 -9.56 -25.94 9.83
CA ALA A 98 -8.93 -25.28 10.97
C ALA A 98 -9.80 -25.45 12.21
N ASP A 99 -9.18 -25.51 13.40
CA ASP A 99 -9.90 -25.43 14.68
C ASP A 99 -10.38 -23.99 14.93
N TYR A 100 -9.53 -23.00 14.65
CA TYR A 100 -9.80 -21.59 14.83
C TYR A 100 -9.47 -20.81 13.57
N VAL A 101 -10.28 -19.82 13.27
CA VAL A 101 -10.09 -18.95 12.11
C VAL A 101 -9.97 -17.50 12.58
N ILE A 102 -8.99 -16.79 12.07
CA ILE A 102 -8.81 -15.35 12.27
C ILE A 102 -8.90 -14.71 10.88
N MET A 103 -9.96 -13.93 10.61
CA MET A 103 -10.20 -13.42 9.28
C MET A 103 -10.51 -11.93 9.24
N GLU A 104 -10.17 -11.31 8.11
CA GLU A 104 -10.49 -9.91 7.81
C GLU A 104 -11.99 -9.65 7.66
N SER A 105 -12.37 -8.37 7.72
CA SER A 105 -13.73 -7.91 7.49
C SER A 105 -13.82 -6.53 6.82
N THR A 106 -12.82 -6.15 6.04
CA THR A 106 -12.73 -4.80 5.45
C THR A 106 -14.02 -4.37 4.73
N TYR A 107 -14.64 -5.26 3.98
CA TYR A 107 -15.92 -5.06 3.30
C TYR A 107 -16.97 -6.11 3.73
N GLY A 108 -16.97 -6.49 4.99
CA GLY A 108 -17.89 -7.47 5.55
C GLY A 108 -19.37 -7.01 5.63
N ASP A 109 -19.62 -5.73 5.34
CA ASP A 109 -20.96 -5.11 5.39
C ASP A 109 -21.57 -4.84 4.02
N ARG A 110 -20.85 -5.02 2.93
CA ARG A 110 -21.32 -4.62 1.60
C ARG A 110 -20.74 -5.45 0.46
N LYS A 111 -21.45 -5.44 -0.68
CA LYS A 111 -20.96 -5.97 -1.94
C LYS A 111 -20.24 -4.89 -2.74
N HIS A 112 -19.27 -5.33 -3.54
CA HIS A 112 -18.71 -4.49 -4.56
C HIS A 112 -19.73 -4.31 -5.70
N ASN A 113 -19.79 -3.09 -6.23
CA ASN A 113 -20.53 -2.89 -7.48
C ASN A 113 -19.85 -3.68 -8.59
N THR A 114 -20.62 -4.29 -9.49
CA THR A 114 -20.07 -4.94 -10.67
C THR A 114 -19.25 -3.91 -11.44
N PRO A 115 -17.94 -4.09 -11.57
CA PRO A 115 -17.12 -3.10 -12.25
C PRO A 115 -17.55 -3.03 -13.71
N PRO A 116 -17.69 -1.82 -14.29
CA PRO A 116 -17.71 -1.66 -15.75
C PRO A 116 -16.43 -2.26 -16.33
N ASP A 117 -16.37 -2.52 -17.65
CA ASP A 117 -15.08 -2.85 -18.26
C ASP A 117 -14.12 -1.67 -17.97
N PHE A 118 -13.17 -1.94 -17.07
CA PHE A 118 -12.30 -0.89 -16.53
C PHE A 118 -11.41 -0.29 -17.62
N ALA A 119 -10.98 -1.11 -18.60
CA ALA A 119 -10.17 -0.62 -19.71
C ALA A 119 -10.96 0.37 -20.58
N ILE A 120 -12.24 0.08 -20.85
CA ILE A 120 -13.11 1.00 -21.61
C ILE A 120 -13.35 2.30 -20.84
N ALA A 121 -13.64 2.20 -19.55
CA ALA A 121 -13.87 3.38 -18.71
C ALA A 121 -12.58 4.22 -18.57
N LEU A 122 -11.43 3.60 -18.39
CA LEU A 122 -10.14 4.28 -18.34
C LEU A 122 -9.78 4.92 -19.69
N ALA A 123 -10.03 4.23 -20.81
CA ALA A 123 -9.82 4.76 -22.16
C ALA A 123 -10.61 6.05 -22.39
N LYS A 124 -11.87 6.09 -21.93
CA LYS A 124 -12.69 7.30 -21.99
C LYS A 124 -12.05 8.46 -21.23
N VAL A 125 -11.60 8.25 -19.98
CA VAL A 125 -10.94 9.30 -19.18
C VAL A 125 -9.64 9.76 -19.83
N ILE A 126 -8.84 8.85 -20.39
CA ILE A 126 -7.61 9.17 -21.12
C ILE A 126 -7.94 10.06 -22.33
N LYS A 127 -8.91 9.66 -23.15
CA LYS A 127 -9.34 10.43 -24.33
C LYS A 127 -9.79 11.84 -23.95
N GLU A 128 -10.72 11.95 -23.02
CA GLU A 128 -11.25 13.24 -22.57
C GLU A 128 -10.16 14.15 -22.01
N THR A 129 -9.20 13.60 -21.26
CA THR A 129 -8.16 14.40 -20.61
C THR A 129 -7.05 14.81 -21.56
N LEU A 130 -6.43 13.83 -22.25
CA LEU A 130 -5.24 14.10 -23.06
C LEU A 130 -5.57 14.77 -24.39
N TYR A 131 -6.67 14.37 -25.03
CA TYR A 131 -6.96 14.77 -26.40
C TYR A 131 -8.03 15.85 -26.51
N GLU A 132 -9.12 15.73 -25.74
CA GLU A 132 -10.20 16.74 -25.84
C GLU A 132 -9.87 18.00 -25.02
N ARG A 133 -9.19 17.82 -23.87
CA ARG A 133 -8.82 18.92 -22.98
C ARG A 133 -7.35 19.35 -23.10
N GLY A 134 -6.49 18.49 -23.62
CA GLY A 134 -5.06 18.76 -23.79
C GLY A 134 -4.25 18.83 -22.48
N GLY A 135 -4.73 18.18 -21.42
CA GLY A 135 -4.12 18.19 -20.10
C GLY A 135 -3.49 16.85 -19.70
N ASN A 136 -2.93 16.82 -18.50
CA ASN A 136 -2.33 15.61 -17.93
C ASN A 136 -3.36 14.80 -17.14
N LEU A 137 -3.28 13.47 -17.25
CA LEU A 137 -3.99 12.54 -16.39
C LEU A 137 -3.07 12.11 -15.26
N VAL A 138 -3.33 12.55 -14.04
CA VAL A 138 -2.54 12.21 -12.85
C VAL A 138 -3.29 11.16 -12.03
N VAL A 139 -2.65 10.01 -11.80
CA VAL A 139 -3.23 8.86 -11.12
C VAL A 139 -2.47 8.57 -9.84
N PRO A 140 -3.00 8.99 -8.68
CA PRO A 140 -2.49 8.54 -7.39
C PRO A 140 -2.68 7.03 -7.25
N ALA A 141 -1.60 6.27 -7.09
CA ALA A 141 -1.65 4.82 -6.97
C ALA A 141 -0.67 4.30 -5.93
N PHE A 142 -1.00 3.18 -5.29
CA PHE A 142 -0.04 2.46 -4.47
C PHE A 142 1.05 1.88 -5.34
N SER A 143 2.28 1.85 -4.83
CA SER A 143 3.46 1.36 -5.57
C SER A 143 3.37 -0.12 -5.92
N VAL A 144 2.70 -0.92 -5.08
CA VAL A 144 2.50 -2.35 -5.27
C VAL A 144 1.02 -2.62 -5.53
N GLY A 145 0.74 -3.47 -6.50
CA GLY A 145 -0.60 -3.90 -6.91
C GLY A 145 -1.28 -2.90 -7.84
N ARG A 146 -1.79 -1.79 -7.32
CA ARG A 146 -2.59 -0.83 -8.09
C ARG A 146 -1.85 -0.22 -9.29
N THR A 147 -0.60 0.12 -9.15
CA THR A 147 0.21 0.62 -10.26
C THR A 147 0.28 -0.42 -11.38
N GLN A 148 0.55 -1.68 -11.07
CA GLN A 148 0.69 -2.75 -12.06
C GLN A 148 -0.64 -3.10 -12.72
N GLU A 149 -1.75 -3.05 -11.99
CA GLU A 149 -3.09 -3.19 -12.59
C GLU A 149 -3.40 -2.07 -13.58
N MET A 150 -3.05 -0.83 -13.25
CA MET A 150 -3.20 0.30 -14.17
C MET A 150 -2.39 0.09 -15.45
N LEU A 151 -1.15 -0.41 -15.33
CA LEU A 151 -0.33 -0.77 -16.49
C LEU A 151 -0.97 -1.86 -17.35
N TYR A 152 -1.52 -2.89 -16.72
CA TYR A 152 -2.25 -3.95 -17.42
C TYR A 152 -3.41 -3.40 -18.24
N PHE A 153 -4.26 -2.54 -17.65
CA PHE A 153 -5.37 -1.94 -18.37
C PHE A 153 -4.93 -0.98 -19.48
N ILE A 154 -3.86 -0.21 -19.26
CA ILE A 154 -3.33 0.67 -20.32
C ILE A 154 -2.73 -0.16 -21.47
N ARG A 155 -2.05 -1.28 -21.15
CA ARG A 155 -1.61 -2.22 -22.21
C ARG A 155 -2.80 -2.74 -23.01
N ARG A 156 -3.90 -3.17 -22.34
CA ARG A 156 -5.14 -3.58 -23.01
C ARG A 156 -5.68 -2.49 -23.93
N ILE A 157 -5.77 -1.25 -23.44
CA ILE A 157 -6.25 -0.08 -24.22
C ILE A 157 -5.46 0.04 -25.53
N LYS A 158 -4.12 -0.07 -25.44
CA LYS A 158 -3.24 0.05 -26.61
C LYS A 158 -3.32 -1.19 -27.51
N SER A 159 -3.28 -2.40 -26.96
CA SER A 159 -3.26 -3.64 -27.76
C SER A 159 -4.61 -4.02 -28.36
N GLU A 160 -5.72 -3.64 -27.74
CA GLU A 160 -7.09 -3.83 -28.25
C GLU A 160 -7.59 -2.62 -29.07
N HIS A 161 -6.72 -1.64 -29.32
CA HIS A 161 -7.03 -0.44 -30.09
C HIS A 161 -8.28 0.31 -29.61
N LEU A 162 -8.49 0.40 -28.27
CA LEU A 162 -9.65 1.08 -27.71
C LEU A 162 -9.63 2.59 -27.98
N LEU A 163 -8.48 3.16 -28.36
CA LEU A 163 -8.26 4.55 -28.77
C LEU A 163 -7.49 4.59 -30.10
N PRO A 164 -8.07 4.15 -31.22
CA PRO A 164 -7.34 3.92 -32.47
C PRO A 164 -6.70 5.19 -33.06
N GLU A 165 -7.25 6.36 -32.79
CA GLU A 165 -6.71 7.64 -33.27
C GLU A 165 -5.63 8.22 -32.32
N PHE A 166 -5.44 7.60 -31.12
CA PHE A 166 -4.70 8.17 -30.00
C PHE A 166 -3.80 7.15 -29.30
N GLU A 167 -3.12 6.29 -30.03
CA GLU A 167 -2.31 5.19 -29.43
C GLU A 167 -0.96 5.67 -28.86
N ASN A 168 -0.44 6.80 -29.34
CA ASN A 168 0.93 7.24 -29.05
C ASN A 168 1.04 8.17 -27.84
N PHE A 169 0.22 7.99 -26.79
CA PHE A 169 0.40 8.75 -25.56
C PHE A 169 1.46 8.13 -24.65
N GLU A 170 2.15 9.00 -23.91
CA GLU A 170 3.17 8.62 -22.95
C GLU A 170 2.54 8.33 -21.58
N VAL A 171 3.09 7.32 -20.90
CA VAL A 171 2.73 6.94 -19.54
C VAL A 171 3.97 6.92 -18.68
N TYR A 172 3.95 7.65 -17.58
CA TYR A 172 5.07 7.72 -16.64
C TYR A 172 4.71 7.00 -15.35
N ILE A 173 5.59 6.10 -14.90
CA ILE A 173 5.63 5.66 -13.51
C ILE A 173 6.64 6.54 -12.79
N ASP A 174 6.17 7.40 -11.90
CA ASP A 174 7.04 8.27 -11.10
C ASP A 174 7.00 7.89 -9.62
N SER A 175 7.60 6.75 -9.34
CA SER A 175 7.84 6.20 -8.01
C SER A 175 8.93 5.14 -8.08
N PRO A 176 10.12 5.36 -7.47
CA PRO A 176 11.18 4.35 -7.46
C PRO A 176 10.71 2.99 -6.92
N LEU A 177 9.90 3.00 -5.85
CA LEU A 177 9.33 1.76 -5.29
C LEU A 177 8.36 1.07 -6.27
N ALA A 178 7.56 1.83 -7.03
CA ALA A 178 6.67 1.23 -8.03
C ALA A 178 7.45 0.64 -9.22
N VAL A 179 8.55 1.26 -9.63
CA VAL A 179 9.45 0.72 -10.65
C VAL A 179 10.06 -0.60 -10.19
N GLU A 180 10.58 -0.64 -8.95
CA GLU A 180 11.12 -1.86 -8.36
C GLU A 180 10.07 -2.97 -8.24
N ALA A 181 8.89 -2.64 -7.72
CA ALA A 181 7.77 -3.57 -7.64
C ALA A 181 7.40 -4.14 -9.02
N THR A 182 7.33 -3.28 -10.06
CA THR A 182 7.05 -3.72 -11.44
C THR A 182 8.12 -4.70 -11.96
N SER A 183 9.38 -4.49 -11.60
CA SER A 183 10.46 -5.45 -11.92
C SER A 183 10.26 -6.80 -11.22
N ILE A 184 9.81 -6.79 -9.96
CA ILE A 184 9.52 -8.01 -9.20
C ILE A 184 8.31 -8.74 -9.82
N PHE A 185 7.24 -8.04 -10.17
CA PHE A 185 6.09 -8.64 -10.87
C PHE A 185 6.52 -9.40 -12.13
N ASN A 186 7.39 -8.80 -12.97
CA ASN A 186 7.90 -9.46 -14.18
C ASN A 186 8.75 -10.71 -13.92
N LYS A 187 9.28 -10.87 -12.70
CA LYS A 187 10.06 -12.06 -12.30
C LYS A 187 9.21 -13.15 -11.64
N SER A 188 8.01 -12.83 -11.18
CA SER A 188 7.14 -13.72 -10.40
C SER A 188 5.98 -14.33 -11.22
N VAL A 189 6.15 -14.45 -12.54
CA VAL A 189 5.10 -14.90 -13.49
C VAL A 189 4.57 -16.28 -13.13
N GLU A 190 5.47 -17.25 -12.93
CA GLU A 190 5.08 -18.66 -12.73
C GLU A 190 4.32 -18.87 -11.40
N GLU A 191 4.71 -18.14 -10.38
CA GLU A 191 4.20 -18.33 -9.02
C GLU A 191 2.91 -17.57 -8.78
N CYS A 192 2.81 -16.34 -9.27
CA CYS A 192 1.79 -15.39 -8.83
C CYS A 192 0.81 -14.96 -9.93
N PHE A 193 1.17 -15.07 -11.23
CA PHE A 193 0.28 -14.62 -12.29
C PHE A 193 -0.89 -15.57 -12.51
N ASP A 194 -2.05 -14.99 -12.85
CA ASP A 194 -3.23 -15.71 -13.31
C ASP A 194 -2.98 -16.39 -14.68
N GLU A 195 -3.93 -17.19 -15.13
CA GLU A 195 -3.81 -17.94 -16.39
C GLU A 195 -3.75 -17.00 -17.60
N ASP A 196 -4.50 -15.92 -17.61
CA ASP A 196 -4.55 -14.95 -18.71
C ASP A 196 -3.24 -14.19 -18.85
N ALA A 197 -2.67 -13.70 -17.73
CA ALA A 197 -1.38 -13.04 -17.75
C ALA A 197 -0.24 -13.99 -18.14
N ARG A 198 -0.27 -15.25 -17.68
CA ARG A 198 0.71 -16.26 -18.09
C ARG A 198 0.60 -16.59 -19.58
N ALA A 199 -0.61 -16.69 -20.12
CA ALA A 199 -0.84 -16.91 -21.54
C ALA A 199 -0.26 -15.77 -22.40
N LEU A 200 -0.36 -14.52 -21.95
CA LEU A 200 0.30 -13.38 -22.61
C LEU A 200 1.83 -13.54 -22.61
N VAL A 201 2.42 -13.90 -21.48
CA VAL A 201 3.88 -14.09 -21.37
C VAL A 201 4.36 -15.22 -22.28
N GLN A 202 3.62 -16.32 -22.38
CA GLN A 202 3.92 -17.43 -23.30
C GLN A 202 3.89 -17.00 -24.78
N GLN A 203 3.10 -16.00 -25.11
CA GLN A 203 3.06 -15.38 -26.45
C GLN A 203 4.16 -14.33 -26.65
N GLY A 204 5.04 -14.13 -25.68
CA GLY A 204 6.09 -13.10 -25.73
C GLY A 204 5.58 -11.69 -25.44
N ILE A 205 4.37 -11.54 -24.90
CA ILE A 205 3.74 -10.26 -24.56
C ILE A 205 3.95 -9.99 -23.07
N ASN A 206 4.53 -8.82 -22.74
CA ASN A 206 4.59 -8.38 -21.34
C ASN A 206 3.22 -7.84 -20.90
N PRO A 207 2.56 -8.43 -19.87
CA PRO A 207 1.22 -8.00 -19.44
C PRO A 207 1.15 -6.57 -18.91
N ILE A 208 2.26 -6.03 -18.43
CA ILE A 208 2.38 -4.69 -17.82
C ILE A 208 3.39 -3.79 -18.54
N GLY A 209 3.84 -4.19 -19.74
CA GLY A 209 4.76 -3.43 -20.59
C GLY A 209 4.12 -3.08 -21.94
N PHE A 210 4.39 -1.88 -22.44
CA PHE A 210 3.86 -1.40 -23.72
C PHE A 210 4.68 -0.23 -24.26
N PRO A 211 4.61 0.07 -25.58
CA PRO A 211 5.27 1.24 -26.16
C PRO A 211 4.79 2.55 -25.52
N GLY A 212 5.72 3.45 -25.18
CA GLY A 212 5.42 4.73 -24.54
C GLY A 212 5.37 4.68 -23.01
N LEU A 213 5.62 3.53 -22.38
CA LEU A 213 5.82 3.45 -20.94
C LEU A 213 7.22 3.95 -20.59
N LYS A 214 7.29 4.89 -19.66
CA LYS A 214 8.53 5.51 -19.14
C LYS A 214 8.56 5.39 -17.61
N MET A 215 9.74 5.11 -17.08
CA MET A 215 9.98 4.96 -15.65
C MET A 215 10.92 6.06 -15.17
N ALA A 216 10.50 6.84 -14.17
CA ALA A 216 11.32 7.88 -13.56
C ALA A 216 11.85 7.39 -12.19
N ILE A 217 13.15 7.18 -12.11
CA ILE A 217 13.82 6.68 -10.89
C ILE A 217 14.43 7.85 -10.13
N THR A 218 15.13 8.75 -10.82
CA THR A 218 15.83 9.87 -10.21
C THR A 218 14.90 11.05 -9.95
N SER A 219 15.31 11.96 -9.05
CA SER A 219 14.56 13.19 -8.78
C SER A 219 14.55 14.14 -9.99
N ASP A 220 15.58 14.11 -10.82
CA ASP A 220 15.66 14.98 -11.99
C ASP A 220 14.78 14.47 -13.13
N GLU A 221 14.70 13.15 -13.35
CA GLU A 221 13.70 12.56 -14.26
C GLU A 221 12.27 12.92 -13.83
N SER A 222 11.98 12.85 -12.53
CA SER A 222 10.68 13.24 -11.97
C SER A 222 10.33 14.71 -12.25
N LYS A 223 11.31 15.60 -12.07
CA LYS A 223 11.12 17.04 -12.38
C LYS A 223 10.83 17.25 -13.86
N MET A 224 11.56 16.55 -14.75
CA MET A 224 11.42 16.69 -16.19
C MET A 224 10.00 16.32 -16.69
N ILE A 225 9.29 15.43 -15.99
CA ILE A 225 7.89 15.12 -16.32
C ILE A 225 7.02 16.37 -16.27
N ASN A 226 7.23 17.23 -15.27
CA ASN A 226 6.45 18.47 -15.09
C ASN A 226 6.85 19.59 -16.05
N PHE A 227 8.06 19.52 -16.65
CA PHE A 227 8.50 20.46 -17.69
C PHE A 227 8.14 20.03 -19.12
N ASN A 228 7.65 18.82 -19.30
CA ASN A 228 7.16 18.34 -20.58
C ASN A 228 5.70 18.81 -20.76
N ASP A 229 5.45 19.65 -21.73
CA ASP A 229 4.11 20.23 -21.99
C ASP A 229 3.16 19.29 -22.73
N ASN A 230 3.65 18.20 -23.31
CA ASN A 230 2.80 17.23 -23.99
C ASN A 230 1.85 16.55 -22.98
N PRO A 231 0.55 16.39 -23.31
CA PRO A 231 -0.39 15.64 -22.50
C PRO A 231 0.07 14.19 -22.29
N LYS A 232 0.00 13.73 -21.04
CA LYS A 232 0.50 12.40 -20.63
C LYS A 232 -0.26 11.83 -19.46
N VAL A 233 -0.10 10.52 -19.25
CA VAL A 233 -0.54 9.84 -18.01
C VAL A 233 0.63 9.78 -17.04
N ILE A 234 0.38 10.16 -15.78
CA ILE A 234 1.36 10.14 -14.70
C ILE A 234 0.80 9.28 -13.57
N ILE A 235 1.41 8.12 -13.32
CA ILE A 235 1.08 7.23 -12.21
C ILE A 235 2.14 7.41 -11.13
N SER A 236 1.74 7.82 -9.93
CA SER A 236 2.70 8.13 -8.87
C SER A 236 2.16 7.79 -7.48
N ALA A 237 3.05 7.36 -6.58
CA ALA A 237 2.72 7.05 -5.19
C ALA A 237 2.83 8.31 -4.30
N SER A 238 2.02 8.41 -3.24
CA SER A 238 1.12 7.42 -2.65
C SER A 238 -0.31 7.53 -3.17
N GLY A 239 -1.06 6.43 -3.06
CA GLY A 239 -2.45 6.36 -3.53
C GLY A 239 -3.43 7.28 -2.79
N MET A 240 -3.11 7.68 -1.54
CA MET A 240 -3.93 8.61 -0.72
C MET A 240 -3.39 10.04 -0.72
N CYS A 241 -2.38 10.36 -1.52
CA CYS A 241 -1.76 11.68 -1.70
C CYS A 241 -1.06 12.25 -0.46
N GLU A 242 -0.83 11.47 0.59
CA GLU A 242 -0.22 11.97 1.85
C GLU A 242 1.30 12.10 1.76
N ALA A 243 1.96 11.30 0.93
CA ALA A 243 3.40 11.26 0.79
C ALA A 243 3.83 11.01 -0.65
N GLY A 244 5.13 11.04 -0.91
CA GLY A 244 5.71 10.68 -2.20
C GLY A 244 5.64 11.75 -3.26
N ARG A 245 6.06 11.37 -4.48
CA ARG A 245 6.19 12.26 -5.64
C ARG A 245 4.85 12.73 -6.17
N ILE A 246 3.77 11.99 -5.93
CA ILE A 246 2.42 12.39 -6.29
C ILE A 246 2.08 13.82 -5.82
N ARG A 247 2.56 14.22 -4.64
CA ARG A 247 2.30 15.56 -4.11
C ARG A 247 2.91 16.68 -4.97
N HIS A 248 4.05 16.42 -5.63
CA HIS A 248 4.63 17.34 -6.59
C HIS A 248 3.78 17.43 -7.87
N HIS A 249 3.34 16.26 -8.38
CA HIS A 249 2.45 16.25 -9.55
C HIS A 249 1.12 16.92 -9.26
N LEU A 250 0.55 16.73 -8.07
CA LEU A 250 -0.66 17.45 -7.64
C LEU A 250 -0.43 18.98 -7.60
N LYS A 251 0.71 19.42 -7.04
CA LYS A 251 1.06 20.85 -7.03
C LYS A 251 1.11 21.46 -8.44
N HIS A 252 1.60 20.70 -9.42
CA HIS A 252 1.74 21.18 -10.81
C HIS A 252 0.46 21.04 -11.63
N ASN A 253 -0.49 20.19 -11.25
CA ASN A 253 -1.67 19.87 -12.07
C ASN A 253 -3.01 20.29 -11.46
N LEU A 254 -3.15 20.48 -10.13
CA LEU A 254 -4.44 20.78 -9.48
C LEU A 254 -5.05 22.11 -9.95
N TRP A 255 -4.24 23.14 -10.20
CA TRP A 255 -4.71 24.44 -10.66
C TRP A 255 -5.01 24.50 -12.16
N ARG A 256 -4.66 23.46 -12.92
CA ARG A 256 -4.85 23.38 -14.37
C ARG A 256 -6.23 22.83 -14.69
N LYS A 257 -7.05 23.65 -15.36
CA LYS A 257 -8.41 23.26 -15.77
C LYS A 257 -8.45 22.13 -16.80
N ASP A 258 -7.39 21.97 -17.58
CA ASP A 258 -7.23 20.93 -18.60
C ASP A 258 -6.85 19.56 -18.02
N SER A 259 -6.22 19.51 -16.85
CA SER A 259 -5.76 18.29 -16.22
C SER A 259 -6.88 17.54 -15.47
N THR A 260 -6.69 16.25 -15.29
CA THR A 260 -7.59 15.40 -14.50
C THR A 260 -6.77 14.65 -13.44
N ILE A 261 -7.27 14.60 -12.20
CA ILE A 261 -6.78 13.72 -11.15
C ILE A 261 -7.74 12.54 -11.06
N LEU A 262 -7.26 11.34 -11.33
CA LEU A 262 -8.07 10.13 -11.37
C LEU A 262 -7.76 9.25 -10.16
N PHE A 263 -8.71 9.11 -9.26
CA PHE A 263 -8.65 8.16 -8.16
C PHE A 263 -9.13 6.77 -8.62
N VAL A 264 -8.34 5.76 -8.31
CA VAL A 264 -8.59 4.36 -8.71
C VAL A 264 -8.61 3.42 -7.50
N GLY A 265 -8.87 3.96 -6.31
CA GLY A 265 -8.92 3.21 -5.06
C GLY A 265 -9.57 4.01 -3.94
N TYR A 266 -9.90 3.30 -2.86
CA TYR A 266 -10.51 3.89 -1.68
C TYR A 266 -9.63 4.99 -1.07
N GLN A 267 -10.29 6.05 -0.59
CA GLN A 267 -9.63 7.17 0.08
C GLN A 267 -10.10 7.26 1.52
N VAL A 268 -9.15 7.14 2.46
CA VAL A 268 -9.46 7.16 3.90
C VAL A 268 -9.83 8.58 4.35
N PRO A 269 -10.90 8.75 5.16
CA PRO A 269 -11.24 10.03 5.76
C PRO A 269 -10.05 10.70 6.46
N GLY A 270 -9.87 12.00 6.20
CA GLY A 270 -8.77 12.78 6.75
C GLY A 270 -7.52 12.84 5.86
N THR A 271 -7.49 12.12 4.73
CA THR A 271 -6.40 12.20 3.75
C THR A 271 -6.64 13.31 2.72
N LEU A 272 -5.58 13.72 2.05
CA LEU A 272 -5.67 14.70 0.96
C LEU A 272 -6.52 14.15 -0.20
N GLY A 273 -6.33 12.87 -0.55
CA GLY A 273 -7.13 12.23 -1.60
C GLY A 273 -8.63 12.23 -1.28
N PHE A 274 -8.99 11.93 -0.04
CA PHE A 274 -10.38 12.04 0.42
C PHE A 274 -10.93 13.47 0.31
N SER A 275 -10.14 14.47 0.71
CA SER A 275 -10.53 15.88 0.61
C SER A 275 -10.79 16.30 -0.84
N LEU A 276 -9.94 15.88 -1.78
CA LEU A 276 -10.09 16.16 -3.21
C LEU A 276 -11.36 15.50 -3.78
N LEU A 277 -11.60 14.21 -3.46
CA LEU A 277 -12.82 13.49 -3.89
C LEU A 277 -14.11 14.14 -3.36
N ASN A 278 -14.05 14.72 -2.16
CA ASN A 278 -15.19 15.41 -1.56
C ASN A 278 -15.31 16.89 -1.98
N GLY A 279 -14.63 17.29 -3.04
CA GLY A 279 -14.86 18.58 -3.70
C GLY A 279 -14.14 19.75 -3.05
N ALA A 280 -13.01 19.53 -2.37
CA ALA A 280 -12.16 20.61 -1.89
C ALA A 280 -11.83 21.59 -3.04
N LYS A 281 -12.04 22.88 -2.79
CA LYS A 281 -11.76 23.94 -3.76
C LYS A 281 -10.32 24.44 -3.72
N GLU A 282 -9.67 24.23 -2.60
CA GLU A 282 -8.27 24.51 -2.39
C GLU A 282 -7.67 23.48 -1.43
N VAL A 283 -6.38 23.21 -1.56
CA VAL A 283 -5.62 22.30 -0.68
C VAL A 283 -4.26 22.90 -0.37
N ARG A 284 -3.67 22.46 0.75
CA ARG A 284 -2.35 22.95 1.16
C ARG A 284 -1.27 21.91 0.82
N LEU A 285 -0.34 22.29 -0.08
CA LEU A 285 0.79 21.46 -0.49
C LEU A 285 2.10 22.23 -0.30
N PHE A 286 3.06 21.62 0.39
CA PHE A 286 4.38 22.23 0.67
C PHE A 286 4.32 23.63 1.26
N GLY A 287 3.30 23.92 2.08
CA GLY A 287 3.11 25.23 2.71
C GLY A 287 2.36 26.25 1.85
N GLU A 288 2.08 25.94 0.59
CA GLU A 288 1.33 26.80 -0.35
C GLU A 288 -0.13 26.36 -0.47
N THR A 289 -1.04 27.29 -0.64
CA THR A 289 -2.44 27.02 -0.95
C THR A 289 -2.57 26.88 -2.48
N ILE A 290 -3.09 25.77 -2.94
CA ILE A 290 -3.28 25.44 -4.36
C ILE A 290 -4.78 25.35 -4.64
N GLU A 291 -5.25 26.10 -5.60
CA GLU A 291 -6.62 26.02 -6.12
C GLU A 291 -6.84 24.66 -6.80
N VAL A 292 -8.02 24.07 -6.61
CA VAL A 292 -8.43 22.83 -7.29
C VAL A 292 -9.34 23.21 -8.47
N ALA A 293 -8.72 23.47 -9.62
CA ALA A 293 -9.38 23.74 -10.88
C ALA A 293 -9.40 22.51 -11.80
N ALA A 294 -8.51 21.56 -11.59
CA ALA A 294 -8.47 20.27 -12.30
C ALA A 294 -9.76 19.47 -12.07
N ARG A 295 -10.14 18.69 -13.07
CA ARG A 295 -11.21 17.69 -12.92
C ARG A 295 -10.78 16.61 -11.93
N ILE A 296 -11.65 16.32 -10.96
CA ILE A 296 -11.46 15.20 -10.04
C ILE A 296 -12.40 14.07 -10.46
N GLU A 297 -11.82 12.93 -10.78
CA GLU A 297 -12.56 11.73 -11.20
C GLU A 297 -12.29 10.57 -10.27
N ASN A 298 -13.29 9.75 -10.11
CA ASN A 298 -13.19 8.47 -9.41
C ASN A 298 -13.63 7.34 -10.34
N LEU A 299 -12.74 6.38 -10.56
CA LEU A 299 -13.07 5.18 -11.32
C LEU A 299 -13.26 4.02 -10.34
N PRO A 300 -14.49 3.75 -9.89
CA PRO A 300 -14.76 2.68 -8.94
C PRO A 300 -14.61 1.30 -9.60
N GLY A 301 -14.51 0.28 -8.80
CA GLY A 301 -14.66 -1.10 -9.27
C GLY A 301 -13.43 -1.99 -9.18
N ILE A 302 -12.29 -1.47 -8.70
CA ILE A 302 -11.13 -2.30 -8.39
C ILE A 302 -10.85 -2.16 -6.90
N SER A 303 -11.39 -3.07 -6.10
CA SER A 303 -11.01 -3.24 -4.70
C SER A 303 -9.80 -4.16 -4.59
N GLY A 304 -8.96 -3.95 -3.58
CA GLY A 304 -7.92 -4.91 -3.22
C GLY A 304 -8.46 -6.05 -2.36
N HIS A 305 -9.55 -5.82 -1.62
CA HIS A 305 -10.14 -6.78 -0.69
C HIS A 305 -11.41 -7.40 -1.23
N ALA A 306 -11.67 -8.61 -0.82
CA ALA A 306 -12.92 -9.33 -1.04
C ALA A 306 -14.12 -8.59 -0.41
N ASP A 307 -15.28 -8.69 -1.02
CA ASP A 307 -16.55 -8.19 -0.47
C ASP A 307 -17.22 -9.22 0.44
N VAL A 308 -18.38 -8.87 1.01
CA VAL A 308 -19.09 -9.73 1.94
C VAL A 308 -19.41 -11.12 1.37
N GLU A 309 -19.74 -11.23 0.08
CA GLU A 309 -20.04 -12.53 -0.54
C GLU A 309 -18.78 -13.38 -0.70
N GLN A 310 -17.68 -12.76 -1.12
CA GLN A 310 -16.40 -13.42 -1.33
C GLN A 310 -15.76 -13.82 0.01
N LEU A 311 -15.83 -12.96 1.03
CA LEU A 311 -15.40 -13.28 2.40
C LEU A 311 -16.21 -14.44 2.97
N THR A 312 -17.55 -14.42 2.77
CA THR A 312 -18.44 -15.53 3.20
C THR A 312 -18.10 -16.81 2.45
N LYS A 313 -17.82 -16.75 1.13
CA LYS A 313 -17.40 -17.89 0.33
C LYS A 313 -16.09 -18.47 0.83
N TRP A 314 -15.12 -17.62 1.21
CA TRP A 314 -13.86 -18.07 1.78
C TRP A 314 -14.08 -18.79 3.12
N ALA A 315 -14.90 -18.19 4.00
CA ALA A 315 -15.26 -18.81 5.29
C ALA A 315 -16.05 -20.11 5.14
N ALA A 316 -16.89 -20.22 4.12
CA ALA A 316 -17.70 -21.42 3.84
C ALA A 316 -16.86 -22.59 3.24
N ALA A 317 -15.60 -22.35 2.89
CA ALA A 317 -14.74 -23.38 2.29
C ALA A 317 -14.20 -24.41 3.30
N PHE A 318 -14.33 -24.15 4.61
CA PHE A 318 -13.94 -25.12 5.65
C PHE A 318 -14.88 -26.32 5.63
N GLU A 319 -14.31 -27.52 5.43
CA GLU A 319 -15.06 -28.78 5.37
C GLU A 319 -15.62 -29.17 6.73
N ASN A 320 -14.90 -28.85 7.80
CA ASN A 320 -15.34 -29.00 9.17
C ASN A 320 -15.59 -27.63 9.78
N LYS A 321 -16.68 -27.52 10.53
CA LYS A 321 -17.01 -26.27 11.23
C LYS A 321 -15.92 -25.91 12.22
N PRO A 322 -15.29 -24.72 12.11
CA PRO A 322 -14.34 -24.23 13.10
C PRO A 322 -14.96 -24.11 14.49
N LYS A 323 -14.21 -24.37 15.53
CA LYS A 323 -14.63 -24.16 16.93
C LYS A 323 -15.01 -22.70 17.18
N LYS A 324 -14.22 -21.76 16.62
CA LYS A 324 -14.51 -20.32 16.68
C LYS A 324 -13.89 -19.56 15.52
N VAL A 325 -14.55 -18.50 15.09
CA VAL A 325 -14.08 -17.56 14.06
C VAL A 325 -13.91 -16.19 14.70
N PHE A 326 -12.68 -15.70 14.71
CA PHE A 326 -12.36 -14.33 15.15
C PHE A 326 -12.35 -13.40 13.94
N VAL A 327 -13.25 -12.42 13.96
CA VAL A 327 -13.39 -11.43 12.89
C VAL A 327 -12.62 -10.18 13.27
N VAL A 328 -11.63 -9.82 12.45
CA VAL A 328 -10.69 -8.73 12.69
C VAL A 328 -10.52 -7.85 11.45
N HIS A 329 -9.64 -6.86 11.49
CA HIS A 329 -9.23 -6.05 10.33
C HIS A 329 -10.42 -5.45 9.57
N GLY A 330 -11.13 -4.52 10.21
CA GLY A 330 -12.26 -3.78 9.66
C GLY A 330 -12.61 -2.61 10.56
N GLU A 331 -13.55 -1.77 10.13
CA GLU A 331 -14.14 -0.78 11.02
C GLU A 331 -14.95 -1.48 12.12
N ASP A 332 -14.96 -0.95 13.34
CA ASP A 332 -15.59 -1.57 14.52
C ASP A 332 -16.97 -2.16 14.21
N LYS A 333 -17.84 -1.34 13.59
CA LYS A 333 -19.22 -1.77 13.25
C LYS A 333 -19.26 -2.85 12.18
N VAL A 334 -18.36 -2.77 11.20
CA VAL A 334 -18.30 -3.75 10.10
C VAL A 334 -17.84 -5.09 10.62
N THR A 335 -16.85 -5.10 11.53
CA THR A 335 -16.33 -6.32 12.15
C THR A 335 -17.41 -7.03 12.96
N GLU A 336 -18.18 -6.30 13.77
CA GLU A 336 -19.31 -6.85 14.54
C GLU A 336 -20.43 -7.38 13.61
N GLN A 337 -20.82 -6.60 12.59
CA GLN A 337 -21.85 -6.99 11.62
C GLN A 337 -21.45 -8.25 10.84
N PHE A 338 -20.18 -8.35 10.44
CA PHE A 338 -19.72 -9.51 9.72
C PHE A 338 -19.62 -10.76 10.61
N ALA A 339 -19.27 -10.61 11.89
CA ALA A 339 -19.34 -11.71 12.85
C ALA A 339 -20.79 -12.23 13.00
N ASP A 340 -21.77 -11.34 13.10
CA ASP A 340 -23.18 -11.72 13.15
C ASP A 340 -23.64 -12.36 11.82
N HIS A 341 -23.22 -11.82 10.69
CA HIS A 341 -23.52 -12.40 9.37
C HIS A 341 -22.99 -13.85 9.25
N LEU A 342 -21.78 -14.15 9.73
CA LEU A 342 -21.24 -15.52 9.72
C LEU A 342 -22.00 -16.46 10.66
N LYS A 343 -22.51 -15.97 11.81
CA LYS A 343 -23.38 -16.75 12.70
C LYS A 343 -24.68 -17.12 11.99
N ASP A 344 -25.34 -16.13 11.37
CA ASP A 344 -26.64 -16.30 10.74
C ASP A 344 -26.56 -17.15 9.46
N THR A 345 -25.51 -16.96 8.66
CA THR A 345 -25.39 -17.60 7.33
C THR A 345 -24.76 -18.99 7.41
N LEU A 346 -23.67 -19.14 8.20
CA LEU A 346 -22.88 -20.37 8.28
C LEU A 346 -23.08 -21.11 9.60
N GLY A 347 -23.77 -20.53 10.56
CA GLY A 347 -23.95 -21.07 11.90
C GLY A 347 -22.65 -21.12 12.70
N TYR A 348 -21.64 -20.34 12.36
CA TYR A 348 -20.35 -20.32 13.04
C TYR A 348 -20.44 -19.63 14.40
N GLU A 349 -19.57 -20.05 15.35
CA GLU A 349 -19.33 -19.27 16.55
C GLU A 349 -18.34 -18.15 16.21
N ALA A 350 -18.86 -17.05 15.64
CA ALA A 350 -18.06 -15.91 15.22
C ALA A 350 -18.00 -14.83 16.31
N TYR A 351 -16.86 -14.19 16.47
CA TYR A 351 -16.61 -13.20 17.51
C TYR A 351 -15.71 -12.09 17.00
N ALA A 352 -16.08 -10.83 17.26
CA ALA A 352 -15.27 -9.64 16.99
C ALA A 352 -14.49 -9.27 18.26
N PRO A 353 -13.18 -9.60 18.35
CA PRO A 353 -12.41 -9.41 19.58
C PRO A 353 -12.05 -7.94 19.83
N PHE A 354 -12.04 -7.55 21.10
CA PHE A 354 -11.53 -6.27 21.55
C PHE A 354 -10.05 -6.34 21.94
N PRO A 355 -9.33 -5.22 21.92
CA PRO A 355 -7.94 -5.19 22.36
C PRO A 355 -7.78 -5.72 23.78
N GLY A 356 -6.99 -6.78 23.94
CA GLY A 356 -6.73 -7.45 25.21
C GLY A 356 -7.60 -8.66 25.49
N ASP A 357 -8.60 -8.99 24.65
CA ASP A 357 -9.27 -10.28 24.74
C ASP A 357 -8.27 -11.42 24.60
N ALA A 358 -8.40 -12.46 25.43
CA ALA A 358 -7.58 -13.66 25.33
C ALA A 358 -8.45 -14.92 25.46
N PHE A 359 -8.11 -15.92 24.65
CA PHE A 359 -8.82 -17.20 24.57
C PHE A 359 -7.86 -18.36 24.79
N ASP A 360 -8.29 -19.35 25.54
CA ASP A 360 -7.61 -20.64 25.64
C ASP A 360 -7.98 -21.48 24.40
N LEU A 361 -6.99 -21.85 23.60
CA LEU A 361 -7.23 -22.59 22.35
C LEU A 361 -7.52 -24.07 22.59
N ALA A 362 -7.17 -24.65 23.75
CA ALA A 362 -7.53 -26.01 24.07
C ALA A 362 -9.01 -26.14 24.41
N THR A 363 -9.55 -25.22 25.22
CA THR A 363 -10.94 -25.22 25.66
C THR A 363 -11.88 -24.40 24.80
N GLY A 364 -11.36 -23.38 24.08
CA GLY A 364 -12.14 -22.38 23.34
C GLY A 364 -12.75 -21.29 24.23
N GLU A 365 -12.46 -21.28 25.51
CA GLU A 365 -13.02 -20.33 26.47
C GLU A 365 -12.28 -19.00 26.47
N GLN A 366 -13.01 -17.92 26.71
CA GLN A 366 -12.39 -16.61 26.92
C GLN A 366 -11.82 -16.52 28.33
N VAL A 367 -10.51 -16.42 28.45
CA VAL A 367 -9.79 -16.37 29.73
C VAL A 367 -9.55 -14.95 30.23
N ARG A 368 -9.67 -13.95 29.35
CA ARG A 368 -9.59 -12.53 29.71
C ARG A 368 -10.46 -11.69 28.79
N GLU A 369 -11.27 -10.81 29.36
CA GLU A 369 -11.95 -9.77 28.63
C GLU A 369 -11.03 -8.55 28.44
N GLY A 370 -11.00 -8.04 27.21
CA GLY A 370 -10.30 -6.83 26.84
C GLY A 370 -11.10 -5.56 27.18
N SER A 371 -10.46 -4.41 26.95
CA SER A 371 -11.12 -3.13 27.16
C SER A 371 -12.11 -2.84 26.02
N ARG A 372 -13.36 -2.57 26.38
CA ARG A 372 -14.41 -2.10 25.45
C ARG A 372 -14.46 -0.57 25.34
N GLU A 373 -13.61 0.12 26.08
CA GLU A 373 -13.44 1.55 25.92
C GLU A 373 -12.80 1.84 24.58
N ARG A 374 -13.47 2.61 23.74
CA ARG A 374 -12.86 3.14 22.53
C ARG A 374 -11.67 4.00 22.94
N ALA A 375 -10.49 3.66 22.43
CA ALA A 375 -9.35 4.57 22.52
C ALA A 375 -9.83 5.91 21.92
N GLU A 376 -10.07 6.91 22.78
CA GLU A 376 -10.30 8.26 22.30
C GLU A 376 -9.15 8.58 21.35
N LYS A 377 -9.47 8.91 20.09
CA LYS A 377 -8.51 9.59 19.23
C LYS A 377 -8.12 10.84 20.03
N LYS A 378 -7.01 10.78 20.74
CA LYS A 378 -6.35 11.98 21.21
C LYS A 378 -6.15 12.80 19.95
N ILE A 379 -7.04 13.78 19.75
CA ILE A 379 -6.76 14.91 18.87
C ILE A 379 -5.56 15.55 19.54
N THR A 380 -4.39 15.05 19.20
CA THR A 380 -3.17 15.83 19.43
C THR A 380 -3.46 17.10 18.67
N GLU A 381 -3.78 18.16 19.40
CA GLU A 381 -3.64 19.51 18.87
C GLU A 381 -2.31 19.47 18.16
N LYS A 382 -2.35 19.55 16.84
CA LYS A 382 -1.14 19.69 16.03
C LYS A 382 -0.43 20.88 16.65
N SER A 383 0.52 20.61 17.54
CA SER A 383 1.51 21.59 17.89
C SER A 383 1.95 22.13 16.55
N ARG A 384 1.81 23.43 16.35
CA ARG A 384 2.22 24.15 15.14
C ARG A 384 3.56 23.56 14.75
N ALA A 385 3.59 22.76 13.69
CA ALA A 385 4.79 22.15 13.19
C ALA A 385 5.79 23.27 12.99
N SER A 386 6.77 23.35 13.87
CA SER A 386 7.96 24.13 13.61
C SER A 386 8.48 23.61 12.29
N SER A 387 8.59 24.51 11.35
CA SER A 387 8.70 24.26 9.93
C SER A 387 9.61 23.07 9.63
N ASN A 388 9.18 22.17 8.77
CA ASN A 388 9.90 21.09 8.07
C ASN A 388 11.33 21.54 7.58
N VAL A 389 11.64 22.81 7.60
CA VAL A 389 12.92 23.43 7.27
C VAL A 389 13.96 23.23 8.37
N PHE A 390 13.60 23.35 9.65
CA PHE A 390 14.55 23.14 10.76
C PHE A 390 14.92 21.65 10.90
N ALA A 391 13.97 20.75 10.77
CA ALA A 391 14.25 19.32 10.74
C ALA A 391 15.16 18.93 9.55
N ARG A 392 14.96 19.56 8.39
CA ARG A 392 15.87 19.39 7.23
C ARG A 392 17.28 19.93 7.52
N LEU A 393 17.37 21.04 8.25
CA LEU A 393 18.67 21.61 8.64
C LEU A 393 19.42 20.68 9.60
N LEU A 394 18.73 20.12 10.60
CA LEU A 394 19.30 19.12 11.51
C LEU A 394 19.77 17.86 10.78
N ALA A 395 18.94 17.32 9.89
CA ALA A 395 19.31 16.18 9.08
C ALA A 395 20.55 16.45 8.19
N ALA A 396 20.66 17.66 7.64
CA ALA A 396 21.85 18.09 6.91
C ALA A 396 23.10 18.17 7.80
N GLY A 397 22.95 18.63 9.05
CA GLY A 397 24.03 18.63 10.04
C GLY A 397 24.49 17.21 10.40
N GLN A 398 23.58 16.29 10.65
CA GLN A 398 23.91 14.90 10.93
C GLN A 398 24.61 14.21 9.74
N ARG A 399 24.11 14.46 8.52
CA ARG A 399 24.80 13.99 7.30
C ARG A 399 26.21 14.55 7.18
N LEU A 400 26.42 15.82 7.54
CA LEU A 400 27.73 16.43 7.55
C LEU A 400 28.67 15.72 8.52
N LEU A 401 28.24 15.42 9.75
CA LEU A 401 28.99 14.63 10.72
C LEU A 401 29.38 13.26 10.21
N THR A 402 28.44 12.57 9.53
CA THR A 402 28.73 11.26 8.89
C THR A 402 29.78 11.38 7.81
N VAL A 403 29.76 12.46 7.02
CA VAL A 403 30.78 12.71 5.97
C VAL A 403 32.12 13.01 6.63
N ILE A 404 32.19 13.81 7.69
CA ILE A 404 33.41 14.11 8.43
C ILE A 404 34.06 12.82 8.93
N ASN A 405 33.28 11.94 9.57
CA ASN A 405 33.80 10.64 10.07
C ASN A 405 34.34 9.74 8.95
N LYS A 406 33.78 9.80 7.74
CA LYS A 406 34.28 9.07 6.58
C LYS A 406 35.55 9.65 5.97
N CYS A 407 35.89 10.90 6.31
CA CYS A 407 37.11 11.56 5.83
C CYS A 407 38.34 11.24 6.67
N GLU A 408 38.20 10.44 7.74
CA GLU A 408 39.34 9.98 8.54
C GLU A 408 40.36 9.24 7.65
N GLY A 409 41.63 9.67 7.69
CA GLY A 409 42.72 9.14 6.82
C GLY A 409 42.86 9.85 5.49
N MET A 410 42.09 10.86 5.15
CA MET A 410 42.32 11.70 3.97
C MET A 410 43.52 12.64 4.15
N PRO A 411 44.18 13.12 3.04
CA PRO A 411 45.27 14.03 3.11
C PRO A 411 44.94 15.34 3.87
N ASN A 412 45.83 15.79 4.76
CA ASN A 412 45.63 16.99 5.60
C ASN A 412 45.23 18.25 4.81
N LYS A 413 45.72 18.40 3.58
CA LYS A 413 45.38 19.53 2.70
C LYS A 413 43.92 19.53 2.29
N GLU A 414 43.30 18.37 2.08
CA GLU A 414 41.89 18.23 1.73
C GLU A 414 41.02 18.39 2.96
N LEU A 415 41.44 17.81 4.10
CA LEU A 415 40.76 17.98 5.38
C LEU A 415 40.74 19.46 5.81
N GLY A 416 41.84 20.19 5.64
CA GLY A 416 41.93 21.63 5.91
C GLY A 416 40.90 22.43 5.10
N LYS A 417 40.86 22.20 3.76
CA LYS A 417 39.86 22.88 2.92
C LYS A 417 38.42 22.60 3.34
N PHE A 418 38.12 21.36 3.71
CA PHE A 418 36.79 20.97 4.14
C PHE A 418 36.41 21.63 5.48
N ALA A 419 37.36 21.66 6.43
CA ALA A 419 37.18 22.37 7.71
C ALA A 419 36.93 23.87 7.50
N ASP A 420 37.65 24.51 6.59
CA ASP A 420 37.47 25.92 6.25
C ASP A 420 36.07 26.21 5.68
N GLN A 421 35.54 25.33 4.85
CA GLN A 421 34.19 25.43 4.29
C GLN A 421 33.12 25.33 5.38
N ILE A 422 33.27 24.38 6.31
CA ILE A 422 32.34 24.21 7.44
C ILE A 422 32.38 25.45 8.34
N ASN A 423 33.58 25.95 8.70
CA ASN A 423 33.76 27.13 9.52
C ASN A 423 33.15 28.38 8.86
N ALA A 424 33.34 28.57 7.56
CA ALA A 424 32.72 29.65 6.80
C ALA A 424 31.20 29.58 6.82
N LEU A 425 30.62 28.36 6.74
CA LEU A 425 29.18 28.17 6.87
C LEU A 425 28.70 28.50 8.26
N CYS A 426 29.36 27.99 9.29
CA CYS A 426 29.03 28.30 10.69
C CYS A 426 29.07 29.82 10.96
N ASN A 427 30.15 30.50 10.61
CA ASN A 427 30.32 31.94 10.81
C ASN A 427 29.25 32.77 10.07
N LYS A 428 28.72 32.28 8.94
CA LYS A 428 27.66 32.97 8.22
C LYS A 428 26.31 32.92 8.95
N TRP A 429 26.07 31.90 9.77
CA TRP A 429 24.77 31.63 10.42
C TRP A 429 24.81 31.72 11.93
N ASP A 430 25.99 31.86 12.54
CA ASP A 430 26.18 32.13 13.96
C ASP A 430 25.86 33.61 14.22
N ARG A 431 24.67 33.87 14.81
CA ARG A 431 24.16 35.22 15.12
C ARG A 431 24.01 35.40 16.63
#